data_a7c683a478813ffb9ccbdd62f0b5d93b
#
_entry.id   a7c683a478813ffb9ccbdd62f0b5d93b
#
_cell.length_a   1.000
_cell.length_b   1.000
_cell.length_c   1.000
_cell.angle_alpha   90.00
_cell.angle_beta   90.00
_cell.angle_gamma   90.00
#
_symmetry.space_group_name_H-M   'P 1'
#
loop_
_entity.id
_entity.type
_entity.pdbx_description
1 polymer ?
#
loop_
_entity_poly.entity_id
_entity_poly.type
_entity_poly.pdbx_seq_one_letter_code
_entity_poly.pdbx_strand_id
1 'polypeptide(L)'
;MSEAPFCGLRLLVEPGKVMTPRPTTEALVEAAVERISGRPALVADVGTGSGAVALAIASRAPLARVWATDTSASAVRLARANVCRHGLGDRVSVVHGDLLDGSPTGLDLVVANLPYLASNLRTERPELAGEPPAAVFAAGDGLGPYRRLVEACQNVLRPDGYLAIQLHGKVVGTHASELTSLTLAA
;
A
#
# COMPACT_ATOMS: atom_id res chain seq x y z
N MET A 1 18.41 12.13 -3.83
CA MET A 1 16.95 12.06 -3.72
C MET A 1 16.36 13.04 -4.70
N SER A 2 15.37 12.64 -5.46
CA SER A 2 14.57 13.50 -6.36
C SER A 2 13.14 13.60 -5.82
N GLU A 3 12.27 14.32 -6.51
CA GLU A 3 10.87 14.46 -6.12
C GLU A 3 9.94 14.00 -7.23
N ALA A 4 8.79 13.43 -6.86
CA ALA A 4 7.71 13.09 -7.76
C ALA A 4 6.36 13.59 -7.24
N PRO A 5 5.44 14.04 -8.13
CA PRO A 5 4.09 14.40 -7.75
C PRO A 5 3.24 13.15 -7.53
N PHE A 6 2.34 13.17 -6.52
CA PHE A 6 1.36 12.12 -6.28
C PHE A 6 0.20 12.66 -5.45
N CYS A 7 -1.04 12.55 -5.93
CA CYS A 7 -2.25 13.06 -5.26
C CYS A 7 -2.13 14.50 -4.72
N GLY A 8 -1.48 15.40 -5.45
CA GLY A 8 -1.24 16.79 -5.05
C GLY A 8 -0.07 16.99 -4.06
N LEU A 9 0.58 15.94 -3.62
CA LEU A 9 1.79 15.98 -2.77
C LEU A 9 3.06 15.96 -3.64
N ARG A 10 4.17 16.48 -3.11
CA ARG A 10 5.51 16.34 -3.69
C ARG A 10 6.35 15.44 -2.77
N LEU A 11 6.54 14.21 -3.18
CA LEU A 11 7.20 13.19 -2.39
C LEU A 11 8.68 13.05 -2.78
N LEU A 12 9.53 12.83 -1.80
CA LEU A 12 10.89 12.36 -2.01
C LEU A 12 10.83 10.97 -2.62
N VAL A 13 11.66 10.70 -3.62
CA VAL A 13 11.78 9.40 -4.28
C VAL A 13 13.25 9.00 -4.40
N GLU A 14 13.51 7.69 -4.36
CA GLU A 14 14.82 7.06 -4.58
C GLU A 14 14.69 6.01 -5.69
N PRO A 15 14.65 6.41 -6.98
CA PRO A 15 14.54 5.47 -8.09
C PRO A 15 15.60 4.36 -8.01
N GLY A 16 15.22 3.14 -8.34
CA GLY A 16 16.07 1.96 -8.25
C GLY A 16 16.23 1.35 -6.85
N LYS A 17 15.83 2.07 -5.78
CA LYS A 17 15.84 1.56 -4.40
C LYS A 17 14.44 1.37 -3.83
N VAL A 18 13.53 2.29 -4.14
CA VAL A 18 12.12 2.26 -3.74
C VAL A 18 11.30 2.56 -4.97
N MET A 19 10.20 1.83 -5.14
CA MET A 19 9.29 2.03 -6.28
C MET A 19 8.80 3.48 -6.34
N THR A 20 8.90 4.07 -7.51
CA THR A 20 8.39 5.43 -7.74
C THR A 20 6.86 5.41 -7.77
N PRO A 21 6.18 6.33 -7.05
CA PRO A 21 4.72 6.42 -7.08
C PRO A 21 4.21 6.61 -8.52
N ARG A 22 3.15 5.87 -8.88
CA ARG A 22 2.57 5.89 -10.23
C ARG A 22 1.20 6.53 -10.23
N PRO A 23 0.84 7.31 -11.27
CA PRO A 23 -0.50 7.90 -11.38
C PRO A 23 -1.64 6.87 -11.27
N THR A 24 -1.42 5.64 -11.79
CA THR A 24 -2.41 4.56 -11.69
C THR A 24 -2.74 4.16 -10.24
N THR A 25 -1.88 4.48 -9.27
CA THR A 25 -2.11 4.19 -7.84
C THR A 25 -2.99 5.25 -7.17
N GLU A 26 -3.24 6.39 -7.83
CA GLU A 26 -4.15 7.41 -7.31
C GLU A 26 -5.58 6.89 -7.18
N ALA A 27 -6.00 5.99 -8.07
CA ALA A 27 -7.31 5.33 -7.98
C ALA A 27 -7.49 4.52 -6.68
N LEU A 28 -6.41 3.90 -6.16
CA LEU A 28 -6.45 3.21 -4.86
C LEU A 28 -6.68 4.20 -3.72
N VAL A 29 -6.04 5.37 -3.77
CA VAL A 29 -6.25 6.44 -2.78
C VAL A 29 -7.69 6.96 -2.85
N GLU A 30 -8.23 7.16 -4.04
CA GLU A 30 -9.61 7.64 -4.20
C GLU A 30 -10.61 6.66 -3.61
N ALA A 31 -10.50 5.37 -3.95
CA ALA A 31 -11.34 4.33 -3.39
C ALA A 31 -11.24 4.25 -1.84
N ALA A 32 -10.01 4.39 -1.31
CA ALA A 32 -9.77 4.41 0.13
C ALA A 32 -10.43 5.62 0.80
N VAL A 33 -10.23 6.83 0.28
CA VAL A 33 -10.77 8.08 0.85
C VAL A 33 -12.30 8.07 0.79
N GLU A 34 -12.90 7.65 -0.31
CA GLU A 34 -14.36 7.53 -0.44
C GLU A 34 -14.95 6.64 0.66
N ARG A 35 -14.27 5.53 0.98
CA ARG A 35 -14.72 4.54 1.98
C ARG A 35 -14.70 5.05 3.41
N ILE A 36 -13.76 5.93 3.74
CA ILE A 36 -13.53 6.41 5.12
C ILE A 36 -13.87 7.90 5.32
N SER A 37 -14.35 8.57 4.29
CA SER A 37 -14.60 10.01 4.34
C SER A 37 -15.57 10.40 5.46
N GLY A 38 -15.27 11.54 6.11
CA GLY A 38 -16.13 12.17 7.10
C GLY A 38 -16.18 11.51 8.47
N ARG A 39 -15.40 10.43 8.72
CA ARG A 39 -15.37 9.73 10.01
C ARG A 39 -13.96 9.37 10.45
N PRO A 40 -13.71 9.20 11.76
CA PRO A 40 -12.48 8.57 12.23
C PRO A 40 -12.33 7.17 11.62
N ALA A 41 -11.12 6.85 11.16
CA ALA A 41 -10.82 5.54 10.59
C ALA A 41 -9.38 5.13 10.90
N LEU A 42 -9.18 3.84 11.11
CA LEU A 42 -7.88 3.21 11.27
C LEU A 42 -7.56 2.42 9.99
N VAL A 43 -6.51 2.83 9.30
CA VAL A 43 -6.13 2.31 7.99
C VAL A 43 -4.77 1.65 8.06
N ALA A 44 -4.58 0.52 7.38
CA ALA A 44 -3.25 -0.02 7.12
C ALA A 44 -2.89 0.17 5.63
N ASP A 45 -1.69 0.70 5.35
CA ASP A 45 -1.08 0.76 4.01
C ASP A 45 0.07 -0.24 3.97
N VAL A 46 -0.15 -1.36 3.28
CA VAL A 46 0.76 -2.50 3.24
C VAL A 46 1.63 -2.46 2.00
N GLY A 47 2.96 -2.53 2.20
CA GLY A 47 3.94 -2.30 1.14
C GLY A 47 3.99 -0.82 0.77
N THR A 48 4.10 0.05 1.77
CA THR A 48 3.93 1.52 1.63
C THR A 48 4.93 2.20 0.71
N GLY A 49 6.08 1.56 0.43
CA GLY A 49 7.12 2.11 -0.43
C GLY A 49 7.63 3.48 0.05
N SER A 50 7.40 4.51 -0.74
CA SER A 50 7.74 5.89 -0.38
C SER A 50 6.76 6.53 0.63
N GLY A 51 5.73 5.83 1.07
CA GLY A 51 4.64 6.37 1.88
C GLY A 51 3.55 7.08 1.08
N ALA A 52 3.56 6.95 -0.23
CA ALA A 52 2.70 7.73 -1.13
C ALA A 52 1.21 7.56 -0.81
N VAL A 53 0.73 6.31 -0.70
CA VAL A 53 -0.68 6.01 -0.43
C VAL A 53 -1.05 6.44 1.00
N ALA A 54 -0.22 6.08 1.99
CA ALA A 54 -0.45 6.47 3.39
C ALA A 54 -0.59 7.99 3.57
N LEU A 55 0.34 8.76 2.99
CA LEU A 55 0.36 10.22 3.06
C LEU A 55 -0.83 10.84 2.34
N ALA A 56 -1.17 10.35 1.16
CA ALA A 56 -2.30 10.84 0.39
C ALA A 56 -3.64 10.59 1.12
N ILE A 57 -3.82 9.40 1.70
CA ILE A 57 -4.99 9.09 2.53
C ILE A 57 -5.06 10.02 3.75
N ALA A 58 -3.96 10.14 4.51
CA ALA A 58 -3.92 10.99 5.69
C ALA A 58 -4.14 12.48 5.38
N SER A 59 -3.69 12.94 4.22
CA SER A 59 -3.90 14.32 3.76
C SER A 59 -5.36 14.61 3.39
N ARG A 60 -6.02 13.66 2.69
CA ARG A 60 -7.38 13.83 2.16
C ARG A 60 -8.48 13.40 3.14
N ALA A 61 -8.15 12.54 4.11
CA ALA A 61 -9.03 12.11 5.19
C ALA A 61 -8.44 12.53 6.56
N PRO A 62 -8.67 13.77 7.02
CA PRO A 62 -7.98 14.33 8.19
C PRO A 62 -8.29 13.63 9.51
N LEU A 63 -9.35 12.84 9.59
CA LEU A 63 -9.71 12.04 10.76
C LEU A 63 -9.10 10.62 10.73
N ALA A 64 -8.47 10.22 9.63
CA ALA A 64 -7.84 8.92 9.51
C ALA A 64 -6.47 8.87 10.22
N ARG A 65 -6.17 7.71 10.80
CA ARG A 65 -4.84 7.30 11.27
C ARG A 65 -4.36 6.15 10.39
N VAL A 66 -3.13 6.22 9.93
CA VAL A 66 -2.58 5.24 9.00
C VAL A 66 -1.41 4.51 9.63
N TRP A 67 -1.47 3.19 9.63
CA TRP A 67 -0.38 2.27 9.93
C TRP A 67 0.24 1.81 8.60
N ALA A 68 1.46 2.24 8.31
CA ALA A 68 2.14 1.96 7.06
C ALA A 68 3.26 0.95 7.28
N THR A 69 3.30 -0.14 6.52
CA THR A 69 4.32 -1.19 6.67
C THR A 69 5.07 -1.43 5.37
N ASP A 70 6.35 -1.81 5.49
CA ASP A 70 7.16 -2.29 4.38
C ASP A 70 8.27 -3.21 4.90
N THR A 71 8.62 -4.23 4.12
CA THR A 71 9.74 -5.14 4.43
C THR A 71 11.10 -4.54 4.06
N SER A 72 11.12 -3.50 3.22
CA SER A 72 12.33 -2.80 2.79
C SER A 72 12.72 -1.70 3.77
N ALA A 73 13.87 -1.83 4.43
CA ALA A 73 14.40 -0.77 5.28
C ALA A 73 14.62 0.56 4.52
N SER A 74 14.87 0.51 3.22
CA SER A 74 15.00 1.71 2.38
C SER A 74 13.64 2.38 2.16
N ALA A 75 12.58 1.61 1.93
CA ALA A 75 11.21 2.12 1.84
C ALA A 75 10.77 2.76 3.15
N VAL A 76 10.97 2.08 4.27
CA VAL A 76 10.65 2.61 5.62
C VAL A 76 11.35 3.94 5.90
N ARG A 77 12.65 4.05 5.59
CA ARG A 77 13.39 5.32 5.77
C ARG A 77 12.81 6.43 4.91
N LEU A 78 12.54 6.13 3.63
CA LEU A 78 11.99 7.09 2.69
C LEU A 78 10.59 7.54 3.08
N ALA A 79 9.71 6.59 3.44
CA ALA A 79 8.36 6.89 3.93
C ALA A 79 8.39 7.79 5.18
N ARG A 80 9.25 7.48 6.16
CA ARG A 80 9.43 8.32 7.36
C ARG A 80 9.89 9.74 7.02
N ALA A 81 10.82 9.87 6.07
CA ALA A 81 11.27 11.19 5.61
C ALA A 81 10.12 11.99 4.96
N ASN A 82 9.29 11.34 4.14
CA ASN A 82 8.12 11.94 3.56
C ASN A 82 7.06 12.31 4.61
N VAL A 83 6.80 11.43 5.58
CA VAL A 83 5.88 11.72 6.70
C VAL A 83 6.32 12.95 7.48
N CYS A 84 7.60 13.04 7.83
CA CYS A 84 8.18 14.20 8.51
C CYS A 84 8.06 15.47 7.66
N ARG A 85 8.42 15.40 6.38
CA ARG A 85 8.36 16.52 5.45
C ARG A 85 6.96 17.12 5.31
N HIS A 86 5.93 16.28 5.35
CA HIS A 86 4.53 16.70 5.21
C HIS A 86 3.83 16.97 6.54
N GLY A 87 4.54 16.87 7.68
CA GLY A 87 3.98 17.15 9.01
C GLY A 87 2.87 16.18 9.43
N LEU A 88 2.91 14.92 8.95
CA LEU A 88 1.87 13.91 9.18
C LEU A 88 2.24 12.87 10.26
N GLY A 89 3.30 13.10 11.04
CA GLY A 89 3.80 12.15 12.03
C GLY A 89 2.82 11.79 13.13
N ASP A 90 1.87 12.66 13.45
CA ASP A 90 0.83 12.38 14.47
C ASP A 90 -0.26 11.41 13.97
N ARG A 91 -0.34 11.19 12.65
CA ARG A 91 -1.40 10.40 12.02
C ARG A 91 -0.90 9.26 11.14
N VAL A 92 0.36 9.26 10.75
CA VAL A 92 0.98 8.21 9.94
C VAL A 92 2.14 7.59 10.70
N SER A 93 2.00 6.33 11.09
CA SER A 93 3.04 5.52 11.73
C SER A 93 3.67 4.59 10.72
N VAL A 94 4.99 4.69 10.48
CA VAL A 94 5.71 3.84 9.52
C VAL A 94 6.53 2.81 10.26
N VAL A 95 6.29 1.53 9.97
CA VAL A 95 6.90 0.37 10.65
C VAL A 95 7.61 -0.54 9.64
N HIS A 96 8.75 -1.07 10.03
CA HIS A 96 9.43 -2.14 9.30
C HIS A 96 8.80 -3.46 9.70
N GLY A 97 8.11 -4.13 8.80
CA GLY A 97 7.38 -5.36 9.07
C GLY A 97 6.87 -6.03 7.79
N ASP A 98 6.48 -7.27 7.90
CA ASP A 98 5.90 -8.04 6.81
C ASP A 98 4.37 -7.97 6.90
N LEU A 99 3.74 -7.53 5.81
CA LEU A 99 2.28 -7.36 5.69
C LEU A 99 1.69 -6.61 6.90
N LEU A 100 0.87 -7.27 7.70
CA LEU A 100 0.14 -6.70 8.84
C LEU A 100 0.76 -7.10 10.20
N ASP A 101 2.01 -7.58 10.21
CA ASP A 101 2.70 -7.94 11.45
C ASP A 101 2.80 -6.75 12.40
N GLY A 102 2.29 -6.91 13.62
CA GLY A 102 2.28 -5.86 14.64
C GLY A 102 1.31 -4.70 14.36
N SER A 103 0.44 -4.83 13.37
CA SER A 103 -0.62 -3.85 13.14
C SER A 103 -1.64 -3.86 14.28
N PRO A 104 -2.30 -2.74 14.55
CA PRO A 104 -3.46 -2.75 15.43
C PRO A 104 -4.58 -3.61 14.83
N THR A 105 -5.43 -4.16 15.68
CA THR A 105 -6.67 -4.84 15.30
C THR A 105 -7.84 -3.84 15.21
N GLY A 106 -8.93 -4.24 14.56
CA GLY A 106 -10.09 -3.38 14.38
C GLY A 106 -9.89 -2.35 13.27
N LEU A 107 -9.05 -2.66 12.29
CA LEU A 107 -8.84 -1.81 11.12
C LEU A 107 -10.14 -1.60 10.35
N ASP A 108 -10.40 -0.36 9.96
CA ASP A 108 -11.49 0.01 9.07
C ASP A 108 -11.20 -0.35 7.62
N LEU A 109 -9.91 -0.23 7.24
CA LEU A 109 -9.48 -0.38 5.87
C LEU A 109 -8.04 -0.90 5.82
N VAL A 110 -7.80 -1.84 4.94
CA VAL A 110 -6.46 -2.23 4.48
C VAL A 110 -6.33 -1.86 3.01
N VAL A 111 -5.27 -1.16 2.67
CA VAL A 111 -4.91 -0.85 1.28
C VAL A 111 -3.56 -1.47 0.95
N ALA A 112 -3.38 -1.95 -0.29
CA ALA A 112 -2.12 -2.52 -0.72
C ALA A 112 -1.91 -2.40 -2.23
N ASN A 113 -0.69 -2.03 -2.61
CA ASN A 113 -0.17 -2.15 -3.97
C ASN A 113 1.14 -2.95 -3.91
N LEU A 114 1.01 -4.26 -3.71
CA LEU A 114 2.13 -5.20 -3.56
C LEU A 114 2.68 -5.66 -4.92
N PRO A 115 3.90 -6.23 -4.97
CA PRO A 115 4.39 -6.88 -6.17
C PRO A 115 3.45 -8.02 -6.58
N TYR A 116 3.08 -8.04 -7.87
CA TYR A 116 2.13 -9.03 -8.42
C TYR A 116 2.56 -9.61 -9.76
N LEU A 117 3.64 -9.15 -10.35
CA LEU A 117 4.13 -9.76 -11.59
C LEU A 117 4.96 -11.01 -11.28
N ALA A 118 4.68 -12.09 -11.99
CA ALA A 118 5.45 -13.29 -11.88
C ALA A 118 6.93 -13.05 -12.25
N SER A 119 7.86 -13.62 -11.50
CA SER A 119 9.31 -13.35 -11.65
C SER A 119 9.87 -13.72 -13.03
N ASN A 120 9.26 -14.70 -13.71
CA ASN A 120 9.63 -15.09 -15.08
C ASN A 120 9.32 -14.02 -16.13
N LEU A 121 8.41 -13.07 -15.85
CA LEU A 121 8.07 -11.97 -16.75
C LEU A 121 9.07 -10.81 -16.71
N ARG A 122 10.10 -10.88 -15.87
CA ARG A 122 11.06 -9.78 -15.68
C ARG A 122 11.77 -9.37 -16.97
N THR A 123 12.12 -10.32 -17.82
CA THR A 123 12.78 -10.06 -19.11
C THR A 123 11.82 -9.52 -20.17
N GLU A 124 10.52 -9.74 -19.99
CA GLU A 124 9.47 -9.28 -20.90
C GLU A 124 8.95 -7.87 -20.56
N ARG A 125 9.46 -7.26 -19.48
CA ARG A 125 9.04 -5.95 -18.97
C ARG A 125 10.22 -4.99 -18.83
N PRO A 126 10.89 -4.63 -19.91
CA PRO A 126 12.08 -3.75 -19.89
C PRO A 126 11.76 -2.35 -19.32
N GLU A 127 10.51 -1.89 -19.43
CA GLU A 127 10.05 -0.61 -18.88
C GLU A 127 10.10 -0.56 -17.34
N LEU A 128 10.22 -1.72 -16.68
CA LEU A 128 10.31 -1.85 -15.22
C LEU A 128 11.76 -2.05 -14.74
N ALA A 129 12.75 -2.06 -15.64
CA ALA A 129 14.15 -2.33 -15.30
C ALA A 129 14.76 -1.31 -14.33
N GLY A 130 14.21 -0.10 -14.25
CA GLY A 130 14.62 0.95 -13.31
C GLY A 130 14.01 0.84 -11.91
N GLU A 131 13.06 -0.09 -11.70
CA GLU A 131 12.42 -0.28 -10.40
C GLU A 131 13.07 -1.43 -9.61
N PRO A 132 13.04 -1.40 -8.26
CA PRO A 132 13.53 -2.52 -7.45
C PRO A 132 12.75 -3.80 -7.78
N PRO A 133 13.40 -4.90 -8.17
CA PRO A 133 12.69 -6.12 -8.56
C PRO A 133 11.72 -6.66 -7.51
N ALA A 134 12.10 -6.57 -6.22
CA ALA A 134 11.26 -7.02 -5.11
C ALA A 134 9.98 -6.18 -4.91
N ALA A 135 9.93 -4.95 -5.46
CA ALA A 135 8.73 -4.12 -5.40
C ALA A 135 7.76 -4.38 -6.57
N VAL A 136 8.18 -5.17 -7.57
CA VAL A 136 7.43 -5.40 -8.81
C VAL A 136 7.08 -6.87 -9.00
N PHE A 137 8.04 -7.76 -8.73
CA PHE A 137 7.96 -9.18 -9.06
C PHE A 137 7.85 -10.04 -7.79
N ALA A 138 6.99 -11.05 -7.85
CA ALA A 138 6.86 -12.07 -6.82
C ALA A 138 7.05 -13.48 -7.40
N ALA A 139 7.37 -14.43 -6.55
CA ALA A 139 7.58 -15.83 -6.94
C ALA A 139 6.27 -16.50 -7.42
N GLY A 140 6.41 -17.58 -8.15
CA GLY A 140 5.29 -18.36 -8.68
C GLY A 140 4.48 -17.55 -9.70
N ASP A 141 3.17 -17.50 -9.51
CA ASP A 141 2.23 -16.74 -10.33
C ASP A 141 2.16 -15.24 -10.00
N GLY A 142 2.98 -14.77 -9.07
CA GLY A 142 3.01 -13.37 -8.63
C GLY A 142 2.03 -13.03 -7.50
N LEU A 143 1.01 -13.84 -7.25
CA LEU A 143 -0.08 -13.50 -6.32
C LEU A 143 0.13 -13.97 -4.88
N GLY A 144 1.25 -14.63 -4.58
CA GLY A 144 1.58 -15.10 -3.23
C GLY A 144 1.46 -14.02 -2.15
N PRO A 145 2.01 -12.81 -2.32
CA PRO A 145 1.87 -11.73 -1.33
C PRO A 145 0.42 -11.35 -1.04
N TYR A 146 -0.43 -11.32 -2.05
CA TYR A 146 -1.85 -10.97 -1.88
C TYR A 146 -2.64 -12.07 -1.17
N ARG A 147 -2.36 -13.35 -1.44
CA ARG A 147 -3.01 -14.46 -0.72
C ARG A 147 -2.68 -14.40 0.78
N ARG A 148 -1.41 -14.16 1.12
CA ARG A 148 -0.99 -13.96 2.52
C ARG A 148 -1.65 -12.73 3.15
N LEU A 149 -1.79 -11.64 2.39
CA LEU A 149 -2.46 -10.43 2.87
C LEU A 149 -3.94 -10.70 3.18
N VAL A 150 -4.65 -11.40 2.30
CA VAL A 150 -6.07 -11.77 2.51
C VAL A 150 -6.24 -12.59 3.79
N GLU A 151 -5.36 -13.58 4.03
CA GLU A 151 -5.34 -14.37 5.26
C GLU A 151 -5.09 -13.49 6.50
N ALA A 152 -4.10 -12.60 6.44
CA ALA A 152 -3.79 -11.69 7.54
C ALA A 152 -4.93 -10.73 7.86
N CYS A 153 -5.64 -10.25 6.84
CA CYS A 153 -6.79 -9.33 7.00
C CYS A 153 -7.90 -9.91 7.86
N GLN A 154 -8.11 -11.23 7.84
CA GLN A 154 -9.16 -11.89 8.63
C GLN A 154 -9.00 -11.67 10.14
N ASN A 155 -7.77 -11.45 10.60
CA ASN A 155 -7.45 -11.29 12.01
C ASN A 155 -7.43 -9.84 12.50
N VAL A 156 -7.36 -8.87 11.58
CA VAL A 156 -7.13 -7.46 11.93
C VAL A 156 -8.24 -6.52 11.46
N LEU A 157 -8.98 -6.85 10.42
CA LEU A 157 -10.13 -6.07 10.00
C LEU A 157 -11.28 -6.24 11.00
N ARG A 158 -12.00 -5.14 11.26
CA ARG A 158 -13.28 -5.21 11.96
C ARG A 158 -14.35 -5.88 11.06
N PRO A 159 -15.49 -6.32 11.60
CA PRO A 159 -16.52 -7.02 10.82
C PRO A 159 -16.98 -6.28 9.54
N ASP A 160 -17.10 -4.95 9.60
CA ASP A 160 -17.46 -4.09 8.46
C ASP A 160 -16.23 -3.49 7.77
N GLY A 161 -15.04 -3.98 8.08
CA GLY A 161 -13.78 -3.53 7.49
C GLY A 161 -13.69 -3.89 6.00
N TYR A 162 -12.77 -3.26 5.32
CA TYR A 162 -12.63 -3.38 3.88
C TYR A 162 -11.16 -3.58 3.48
N LEU A 163 -10.93 -4.44 2.50
CA LEU A 163 -9.66 -4.60 1.82
C LEU A 163 -9.77 -3.99 0.42
N ALA A 164 -8.85 -3.09 0.07
CA ALA A 164 -8.69 -2.56 -1.28
C ALA A 164 -7.27 -2.84 -1.78
N ILE A 165 -7.13 -3.51 -2.90
CA ILE A 165 -5.83 -3.84 -3.49
C ILE A 165 -5.75 -3.32 -4.92
N GLN A 166 -4.54 -3.02 -5.37
CA GLN A 166 -4.28 -2.68 -6.76
C GLN A 166 -3.63 -3.85 -7.49
N LEU A 167 -4.26 -4.30 -8.57
CA LEU A 167 -3.76 -5.34 -9.47
C LEU A 167 -3.86 -4.86 -10.92
N HIS A 168 -2.77 -4.94 -11.69
CA HIS A 168 -2.74 -4.57 -13.12
C HIS A 168 -3.37 -3.19 -13.42
N GLY A 169 -3.15 -2.21 -12.53
CA GLY A 169 -3.70 -0.87 -12.66
C GLY A 169 -5.19 -0.73 -12.30
N LYS A 170 -5.83 -1.80 -11.84
CA LYS A 170 -7.23 -1.81 -11.37
C LYS A 170 -7.28 -1.91 -9.86
N VAL A 171 -8.28 -1.29 -9.25
CA VAL A 171 -8.58 -1.45 -7.82
C VAL A 171 -9.62 -2.56 -7.67
N VAL A 172 -9.29 -3.54 -6.83
CA VAL A 172 -10.19 -4.63 -6.42
C VAL A 172 -10.40 -4.51 -4.93
N GLY A 173 -11.64 -4.60 -4.48
CA GLY A 173 -11.93 -4.48 -3.07
C GLY A 173 -13.03 -5.44 -2.62
N THR A 174 -12.97 -5.81 -1.33
CA THR A 174 -13.95 -6.73 -0.71
C THR A 174 -14.14 -6.41 0.76
N HIS A 175 -15.30 -6.73 1.30
CA HIS A 175 -15.58 -6.64 2.73
C HIS A 175 -14.91 -7.79 3.51
N ALA A 176 -14.64 -7.54 4.80
CA ALA A 176 -14.06 -8.54 5.69
C ALA A 176 -14.88 -9.86 5.71
N SER A 177 -16.19 -9.76 5.64
CA SER A 177 -17.12 -10.92 5.60
C SER A 177 -16.98 -11.79 4.34
N GLU A 178 -16.39 -11.24 3.26
CA GLU A 178 -16.27 -11.90 1.95
C GLU A 178 -14.84 -12.34 1.63
N LEU A 179 -13.86 -12.08 2.52
CA LEU A 179 -12.44 -12.39 2.29
C LEU A 179 -12.19 -13.86 1.96
N THR A 180 -12.92 -14.77 2.58
CA THR A 180 -12.77 -16.22 2.35
C THR A 180 -13.23 -16.65 0.96
N SER A 181 -14.09 -15.88 0.30
CA SER A 181 -14.58 -16.14 -1.06
C SER A 181 -13.80 -15.40 -2.14
N LEU A 182 -12.88 -14.52 -1.76
CA LEU A 182 -12.08 -13.75 -2.70
C LEU A 182 -11.13 -14.65 -3.48
N THR A 183 -11.39 -14.80 -4.78
CA THR A 183 -10.52 -15.52 -5.70
C THR A 183 -9.61 -14.54 -6.42
N LEU A 184 -8.30 -14.68 -6.22
CA LEU A 184 -7.28 -13.92 -6.95
C LEU A 184 -6.81 -14.74 -8.14
N ALA A 185 -7.05 -14.23 -9.35
CA ALA A 185 -6.56 -14.80 -10.60
C ALA A 185 -5.44 -13.92 -11.18
N ALA A 186 -4.43 -14.60 -11.79
CA ALA A 186 -3.30 -13.95 -12.44
C ALA A 186 -3.67 -13.38 -13.82
#